data_078ec5b72b534257ea06bbb529b1b08f
#
_entry.id   078ec5b72b534257ea06bbb529b1b08f
#
_cell.length_a   1.000
_cell.length_b   1.000
_cell.length_c   1.000
_cell.angle_alpha   90.00
_cell.angle_beta   90.00
_cell.angle_gamma   90.00
#
_symmetry.space_group_name_H-M   'P 1'
#
loop_
_entity.id
_entity.type
_entity.pdbx_description
1 polymer ?
#
loop_
_entity_poly.entity_id
_entity_poly.type
_entity_poly.pdbx_seq_one_letter_code
_entity_poly.pdbx_strand_id
1 'polypeptide(L)'
;MDYKDIDKVIESQVKFAKDNSNSVSNRIQILNSLLISIKHNESKIYKALKQDLNKHEFESFLSEILLVKKEIKLFVRKLRSWSKKKRVSGSILNFPSRNYLIPEPYGNVLIITPWNYPFQLSLSLIHI
;
A
#
# COMPACT_ATOMS: atom_id res chain seq x y z
N MET A 1 5.90 22.90 -3.88
CA MET A 1 4.82 22.15 -4.54
C MET A 1 3.62 23.09 -4.61
N ASP A 2 3.21 23.51 -5.80
CA ASP A 2 2.07 24.42 -5.97
C ASP A 2 0.76 23.62 -5.85
N TYR A 3 -0.32 24.25 -5.35
CA TYR A 3 -1.65 23.61 -5.28
C TYR A 3 -2.10 23.04 -6.62
N LYS A 4 -1.77 23.69 -7.73
CA LYS A 4 -2.04 23.20 -9.10
C LYS A 4 -1.35 21.87 -9.44
N ASP A 5 -0.23 21.55 -8.79
CA ASP A 5 0.46 20.28 -9.00
C ASP A 5 -0.24 19.15 -8.26
N ILE A 6 -0.86 19.44 -7.11
CA ILE A 6 -1.65 18.48 -6.34
C ILE A 6 -2.90 18.06 -7.11
N ASP A 7 -3.61 19.03 -7.69
CA ASP A 7 -4.82 18.76 -8.48
C ASP A 7 -4.51 17.84 -9.67
N LYS A 8 -3.42 18.10 -10.40
CA LYS A 8 -2.98 17.23 -11.51
C LYS A 8 -2.67 15.81 -11.06
N VAL A 9 -2.03 15.63 -9.89
CA VAL A 9 -1.75 14.32 -9.33
C VAL A 9 -3.05 13.60 -9.00
N ILE A 10 -4.00 14.27 -8.34
CA ILE A 10 -5.31 13.70 -7.99
C ILE A 10 -6.07 13.30 -9.26
N GLU A 11 -6.14 14.16 -10.27
CA GLU A 11 -6.81 13.87 -11.54
C GLU A 11 -6.21 12.64 -12.23
N SER A 12 -4.87 12.53 -12.26
CA SER A 12 -4.19 11.39 -12.85
C SER A 12 -4.48 10.08 -12.10
N GLN A 13 -4.55 10.13 -10.77
CA GLN A 13 -4.91 8.98 -9.93
C GLN A 13 -6.38 8.58 -10.12
N VAL A 14 -7.30 9.54 -10.21
CA VAL A 14 -8.72 9.27 -10.50
C VAL A 14 -8.86 8.59 -11.86
N LYS A 15 -8.15 9.08 -12.87
CA LYS A 15 -8.15 8.46 -14.20
C LYS A 15 -7.61 7.02 -14.14
N PHE A 16 -6.47 6.82 -13.49
CA PHE A 16 -5.88 5.49 -13.32
C PHE A 16 -6.84 4.52 -12.60
N ALA A 17 -7.54 4.98 -11.56
CA ALA A 17 -8.50 4.16 -10.83
C ALA A 17 -9.70 3.74 -11.70
N LYS A 18 -10.13 4.58 -12.66
CA LYS A 18 -11.25 4.30 -13.57
C LYS A 18 -10.88 3.36 -14.74
N ASP A 19 -9.64 3.36 -15.18
CA ASP A 19 -9.18 2.68 -16.41
C ASP A 19 -9.01 1.16 -16.27
N ASN A 20 -9.62 0.49 -15.27
CA ASN A 20 -9.48 -0.96 -15.02
C ASN A 20 -8.02 -1.47 -14.92
N SER A 21 -7.05 -0.58 -14.95
CA SER A 21 -5.62 -0.90 -14.82
C SER A 21 -5.25 -1.43 -13.42
N ASN A 22 -6.17 -1.33 -12.47
CA ASN A 22 -5.98 -1.71 -11.08
C ASN A 22 -6.31 -3.20 -10.81
N SER A 23 -6.00 -4.09 -11.76
CA SER A 23 -6.16 -5.53 -11.57
C SER A 23 -5.29 -6.04 -10.41
N VAL A 24 -5.72 -7.10 -9.72
CA VAL A 24 -4.94 -7.74 -8.64
C VAL A 24 -3.55 -8.15 -9.13
N SER A 25 -3.41 -8.60 -10.37
CA SER A 25 -2.12 -8.96 -10.96
C SER A 25 -1.21 -7.75 -11.12
N ASN A 26 -1.73 -6.64 -11.61
CA ASN A 26 -0.98 -5.39 -11.75
C ASN A 26 -0.54 -4.84 -10.38
N ARG A 27 -1.42 -4.85 -9.40
CA ARG A 27 -1.09 -4.45 -8.01
C ARG A 27 0.04 -5.28 -7.43
N ILE A 28 0.04 -6.61 -7.63
CA ILE A 28 1.13 -7.49 -7.20
C ILE A 28 2.42 -7.15 -7.93
N GLN A 29 2.38 -6.85 -9.22
CA GLN A 29 3.55 -6.44 -9.99
C GLN A 29 4.14 -5.13 -9.47
N ILE A 30 3.30 -4.12 -9.19
CA ILE A 30 3.72 -2.84 -8.60
C ILE A 30 4.38 -3.05 -7.24
N LEU A 31 3.79 -3.88 -6.36
CA LEU A 31 4.36 -4.19 -5.05
C LEU A 31 5.72 -4.91 -5.15
N ASN A 32 5.89 -5.82 -6.11
CA ASN A 32 7.19 -6.45 -6.36
C ASN A 32 8.23 -5.44 -6.87
N SER A 33 7.85 -4.54 -7.78
CA SER A 33 8.73 -3.48 -8.27
C SER A 33 9.15 -2.54 -7.14
N LEU A 34 8.23 -2.19 -6.24
CA LEU A 34 8.54 -1.41 -5.04
C LEU A 34 9.53 -2.14 -4.13
N LEU A 35 9.34 -3.44 -3.89
CA LEU A 35 10.26 -4.24 -3.07
C LEU A 35 11.68 -4.25 -3.66
N ILE A 36 11.80 -4.37 -4.98
CA ILE A 36 13.08 -4.30 -5.69
C ILE A 36 13.69 -2.91 -5.54
N SER A 37 12.91 -1.86 -5.75
CA SER A 37 13.36 -0.47 -5.60
C SER A 37 13.87 -0.17 -4.18
N ILE A 38 13.16 -0.63 -3.15
CA ILE A 38 13.60 -0.49 -1.76
C ILE A 38 14.97 -1.17 -1.57
N LYS A 39 15.13 -2.41 -2.04
CA LYS A 39 16.40 -3.13 -1.91
C LYS A 39 17.58 -2.40 -2.57
N HIS A 40 17.38 -1.87 -3.78
CA HIS A 40 18.44 -1.14 -4.49
C HIS A 40 18.78 0.20 -3.83
N ASN A 41 17.86 0.80 -3.07
CA ASN A 41 18.07 2.10 -2.46
C ASN A 41 18.28 2.05 -0.93
N GLU A 42 18.47 0.87 -0.33
CA GLU A 42 18.65 0.72 1.12
C GLU A 42 19.70 1.66 1.70
N SER A 43 20.87 1.71 1.07
CA SER A 43 21.97 2.58 1.53
C SER A 43 21.62 4.07 1.49
N LYS A 44 20.79 4.49 0.52
CA LYS A 44 20.30 5.88 0.45
C LYS A 44 19.29 6.16 1.55
N ILE A 45 18.40 5.19 1.83
CA ILE A 45 17.39 5.29 2.90
C ILE A 45 18.09 5.39 4.26
N TYR A 46 19.09 4.53 4.54
CA TYR A 46 19.88 4.61 5.77
C TYR A 46 20.56 5.98 5.94
N LYS A 47 21.15 6.49 4.84
CA LYS A 47 21.80 7.80 4.85
C LYS A 47 20.82 8.93 5.20
N ALA A 48 19.63 8.92 4.60
CA ALA A 48 18.58 9.91 4.88
C ALA A 48 18.10 9.81 6.33
N LEU A 49 17.78 8.62 6.83
CA LEU A 49 17.36 8.40 8.22
C LEU A 49 18.43 8.79 9.24
N LYS A 50 19.70 8.56 8.92
CA LYS A 50 20.83 9.01 9.74
C LYS A 50 20.95 10.52 9.73
N GLN A 51 20.80 11.16 8.58
CA GLN A 51 20.92 12.62 8.43
C GLN A 51 19.78 13.36 9.12
N ASP A 52 18.53 12.89 8.96
CA ASP A 52 17.34 13.59 9.44
C ASP A 52 17.03 13.30 10.92
N LEU A 53 17.25 12.06 11.37
CA LEU A 53 16.83 11.57 12.69
C LEU A 53 18.00 11.04 13.54
N ASN A 54 19.22 11.08 13.02
CA ASN A 54 20.39 10.47 13.65
C ASN A 54 20.24 8.97 14.00
N LYS A 55 19.34 8.27 13.30
CA LYS A 55 19.10 6.84 13.51
C LYS A 55 20.31 6.00 13.10
N HIS A 56 20.66 5.02 13.94
CA HIS A 56 21.67 4.03 13.59
C HIS A 56 21.17 3.11 12.47
N GLU A 57 22.06 2.60 11.62
CA GLU A 57 21.71 1.74 10.48
C GLU A 57 20.91 0.50 10.92
N PHE A 58 21.33 -0.15 12.00
CA PHE A 58 20.64 -1.33 12.55
C PHE A 58 19.22 -1.00 13.04
N GLU A 59 19.04 0.15 13.70
CA GLU A 59 17.72 0.64 14.12
C GLU A 59 16.84 0.92 12.90
N SER A 60 17.37 1.64 11.91
CA SER A 60 16.68 1.95 10.66
C SER A 60 16.27 0.68 9.90
N PHE A 61 17.13 -0.34 9.90
CA PHE A 61 16.80 -1.64 9.32
C PHE A 61 15.63 -2.31 10.04
N LEU A 62 15.68 -2.45 11.36
CA LEU A 62 14.67 -3.17 12.13
C LEU A 62 13.32 -2.45 12.18
N SER A 63 13.34 -1.14 12.45
CA SER A 63 12.12 -0.38 12.73
C SER A 63 11.46 0.18 11.48
N GLU A 64 12.17 0.32 10.37
CA GLU A 64 11.63 0.93 9.16
C GLU A 64 11.67 -0.02 7.95
N ILE A 65 12.84 -0.45 7.51
CA ILE A 65 12.98 -1.17 6.23
C ILE A 65 12.45 -2.60 6.32
N LEU A 66 12.80 -3.33 7.37
CA LEU A 66 12.41 -4.73 7.53
C LEU A 66 10.89 -4.88 7.61
N LEU A 67 10.22 -3.98 8.34
CA LEU A 67 8.77 -4.00 8.50
C LEU A 67 8.06 -3.79 7.16
N VAL A 68 8.44 -2.76 6.42
CA VAL A 68 7.89 -2.48 5.07
C VAL A 68 8.12 -3.65 4.13
N LYS A 69 9.32 -4.23 4.10
CA LYS A 69 9.61 -5.41 3.26
C LYS A 69 8.75 -6.62 3.63
N LYS A 70 8.54 -6.88 4.93
CA LYS A 70 7.68 -7.97 5.41
C LYS A 70 6.24 -7.75 5.00
N GLU A 71 5.75 -6.53 5.13
CA GLU A 71 4.40 -6.15 4.77
C GLU A 71 4.15 -6.29 3.27
N ILE A 72 5.01 -5.74 2.42
CA ILE A 72 4.91 -5.91 0.96
C ILE A 72 4.86 -7.41 0.58
N LYS A 73 5.76 -8.24 1.15
CA LYS A 73 5.76 -9.68 0.90
C LYS A 73 4.46 -10.37 1.35
N LEU A 74 3.88 -9.93 2.47
CA LEU A 74 2.59 -10.42 2.94
C LEU A 74 1.49 -10.11 1.94
N PHE A 75 1.41 -8.85 1.47
CA PHE A 75 0.43 -8.43 0.48
C PHE A 75 0.58 -9.17 -0.85
N VAL A 76 1.79 -9.27 -1.39
CA VAL A 76 2.06 -10.04 -2.61
C VAL A 76 1.52 -11.49 -2.49
N ARG A 77 1.71 -12.11 -1.34
CA ARG A 77 1.25 -13.48 -1.08
C ARG A 77 -0.27 -13.59 -0.89
N LYS A 78 -0.89 -12.62 -0.23
CA LYS A 78 -2.28 -12.71 0.25
C LYS A 78 -3.29 -11.93 -0.61
N LEU A 79 -2.87 -10.97 -1.40
CA LEU A 79 -3.76 -10.05 -2.11
C LEU A 79 -4.78 -10.78 -3.00
N ARG A 80 -4.36 -11.84 -3.71
CA ARG A 80 -5.29 -12.68 -4.51
C ARG A 80 -6.41 -13.30 -3.68
N SER A 81 -6.10 -13.71 -2.45
CA SER A 81 -7.07 -14.31 -1.54
C SER A 81 -7.99 -13.25 -0.93
N TRP A 82 -7.44 -12.12 -0.54
CA TRP A 82 -8.19 -11.03 0.09
C TRP A 82 -9.13 -10.32 -0.87
N SER A 83 -8.77 -10.24 -2.15
CA SER A 83 -9.60 -9.61 -3.19
C SER A 83 -10.73 -10.51 -3.70
N LYS A 84 -10.85 -11.75 -3.20
CA LYS A 84 -11.91 -12.65 -3.64
C LYS A 84 -13.24 -12.31 -2.99
N LYS A 85 -14.30 -12.32 -3.81
CA LYS A 85 -15.68 -12.35 -3.35
C LYS A 85 -15.90 -13.54 -2.41
N LYS A 86 -16.48 -13.30 -1.23
CA LYS A 86 -16.77 -14.32 -0.23
C LYS A 86 -18.28 -14.46 -0.06
N ARG A 87 -18.79 -15.69 -0.13
CA ARG A 87 -20.18 -15.95 0.24
C ARG A 87 -20.33 -15.85 1.76
N VAL A 88 -21.39 -15.19 2.20
CA VAL A 88 -21.76 -15.06 3.62
C VAL A 88 -23.17 -15.57 3.84
N SER A 89 -23.46 -16.02 5.06
CA SER A 89 -24.80 -16.47 5.42
C SER A 89 -25.80 -15.33 5.36
N GLY A 90 -26.96 -15.58 4.79
CA GLY A 90 -28.09 -14.67 4.79
C GLY A 90 -29.07 -14.96 5.93
N SER A 91 -29.93 -14.00 6.23
CA SER A 91 -31.09 -14.25 7.10
C SER A 91 -32.07 -15.24 6.43
N ILE A 92 -32.68 -16.11 7.23
CA ILE A 92 -33.72 -17.03 6.77
C ILE A 92 -34.92 -16.28 6.18
N LEU A 93 -35.16 -15.04 6.65
CA LEU A 93 -36.24 -14.16 6.15
C LEU A 93 -36.03 -13.75 4.68
N ASN A 94 -34.80 -13.80 4.19
CA ASN A 94 -34.45 -13.43 2.82
C ASN A 94 -34.25 -14.66 1.92
N PHE A 95 -34.68 -15.83 2.34
CA PHE A 95 -34.61 -17.03 1.51
C PHE A 95 -35.53 -16.90 0.29
N PRO A 96 -35.06 -17.24 -0.94
CA PRO A 96 -33.78 -17.86 -1.33
C PRO A 96 -32.72 -16.83 -1.82
N SER A 97 -32.10 -16.07 -0.91
CA SER A 97 -31.07 -15.08 -1.25
C SER A 97 -29.64 -15.66 -1.22
N ARG A 98 -28.76 -15.06 -2.00
CA ARG A 98 -27.31 -15.34 -1.97
C ARG A 98 -26.55 -14.07 -1.62
N ASN A 99 -25.95 -14.02 -0.43
CA ASN A 99 -25.25 -12.86 0.06
C ASN A 99 -23.72 -13.00 -0.12
N TYR A 100 -23.09 -11.90 -0.41
CA TYR A 100 -21.64 -11.86 -0.67
C TYR A 100 -21.00 -10.64 -0.03
N LEU A 101 -19.78 -10.83 0.44
CA LEU A 101 -18.85 -9.75 0.78
C LEU A 101 -17.91 -9.55 -0.40
N ILE A 102 -17.89 -8.34 -0.93
CA ILE A 102 -17.03 -7.97 -2.07
C ILE A 102 -16.09 -6.89 -1.57
N PRO A 103 -14.76 -7.15 -1.53
CA PRO A 103 -13.78 -6.11 -1.21
C PRO A 103 -13.69 -5.12 -2.37
N GLU A 104 -13.76 -3.83 -2.05
CA GLU A 104 -13.59 -2.74 -3.01
C GLU A 104 -12.44 -1.82 -2.56
N PRO A 105 -11.65 -1.25 -3.49
CA PRO A 105 -10.61 -0.28 -3.14
C PRO A 105 -11.24 1.05 -2.73
N TYR A 106 -10.60 1.76 -1.81
CA TYR A 106 -11.02 3.11 -1.40
C TYR A 106 -10.85 4.17 -2.52
N GLY A 107 -10.07 3.87 -3.55
CA GLY A 107 -9.71 4.84 -4.58
C GLY A 107 -8.51 5.68 -4.17
N ASN A 108 -8.62 7.01 -4.29
CA ASN A 108 -7.55 7.92 -3.88
C ASN A 108 -7.50 8.07 -2.36
N VAL A 109 -6.33 7.93 -1.78
CA VAL A 109 -6.10 8.00 -0.33
C VAL A 109 -5.03 9.04 -0.04
N LEU A 110 -5.28 9.91 0.94
CA LEU A 110 -4.26 10.79 1.52
C LEU A 110 -3.66 10.11 2.75
N ILE A 111 -2.34 9.95 2.75
CA ILE A 111 -1.60 9.39 3.88
C ILE A 111 -0.82 10.51 4.56
N ILE A 112 -1.14 10.78 5.84
CA ILE A 112 -0.44 11.74 6.68
C ILE A 112 0.27 10.96 7.78
N THR A 113 1.60 11.05 7.83
CA THR A 113 2.41 10.30 8.77
C THR A 113 3.22 11.21 9.68
N PRO A 114 3.44 10.81 10.95
CA PRO A 114 4.39 11.50 11.81
C PRO A 114 5.83 11.23 11.35
N TRP A 115 6.75 12.08 11.77
CA TRP A 115 8.15 12.07 11.33
C TRP A 115 9.07 11.11 12.08
N ASN A 116 8.60 10.43 13.14
CA ASN A 116 9.44 9.54 13.96
C ASN A 116 9.79 8.20 13.26
N TYR A 117 8.92 7.70 12.37
CA TYR A 117 9.16 6.54 11.51
C TYR A 117 8.68 6.85 10.08
N PRO A 118 9.34 7.80 9.39
CA PRO A 118 8.80 8.38 8.16
C PRO A 118 8.70 7.37 7.02
N PHE A 119 9.66 6.48 6.90
CA PHE A 119 9.68 5.48 5.83
C PHE A 119 8.65 4.37 6.06
N GLN A 120 8.64 3.81 7.27
CA GLN A 120 7.74 2.71 7.63
C GLN A 120 6.28 3.14 7.60
N LEU A 121 5.93 4.25 8.24
CA LEU A 121 4.54 4.68 8.34
C LEU A 121 3.97 5.19 7.00
N SER A 122 4.79 5.81 6.16
CA SER A 122 4.36 6.25 4.82
C SER A 122 4.07 5.07 3.89
N LEU A 123 4.87 4.02 3.95
CA LEU A 123 4.78 2.89 3.03
C LEU A 123 3.92 1.74 3.55
N SER A 124 3.64 1.66 4.85
CA SER A 124 2.79 0.61 5.41
C SER A 124 1.33 0.71 4.95
N LEU A 125 0.87 1.87 4.54
CA LEU A 125 -0.50 2.13 4.09
C LEU A 125 -0.67 2.16 2.56
N ILE A 126 0.40 2.05 1.80
CA ILE A 126 0.40 2.16 0.33
C ILE A 126 -0.42 1.05 -0.38
N HIS A 127 -0.72 -0.03 0.31
CA HIS A 127 -1.50 -1.14 -0.21
C HIS A 127 -3.02 -0.89 -0.19
N ILE A 128 -3.47 0.11 0.55
CA ILE A 128 -4.88 0.46 0.67
C ILE A 128 -5.43 0.98 -0.65
#